data_b36babbfdc2ae26625ae100fe55addfc
#
_entry.id   b36babbfdc2ae26625ae100fe55addfc
#
_cell.length_a   1.000
_cell.length_b   1.000
_cell.length_c   1.000
_cell.angle_alpha   90.00
_cell.angle_beta   90.00
_cell.angle_gamma   90.00
#
_symmetry.space_group_name_H-M   'P 1'
#
loop_
_entity.id
_entity.type
_entity.pdbx_description
1 polymer ?
#
loop_
_entity_poly.entity_id
_entity_poly.type
_entity_poly.pdbx_seq_one_letter_code
_entity_poly.pdbx_strand_id
1 'polypeptide(L)'
;MNHNKFKYVGVIHLCGMIIENIYGFIIGKNTLFDKLYIISFVSIPLSWLLCKDECIISYAMKKLENHNYKLGDEPENVKDISDLFSNEHQYFIFYNINTLLRILSVFIVNKRSTNIDNFIFIPACVLYLYYNFDITYKLNYRKKLFPYFQIILFFYLFTVFYNILVY
;
A
#
# COMPACT_ATOMS: atom_id res chain seq x y z
N MET A 1 17.80 15.04 -19.01
CA MET A 1 17.50 13.61 -18.73
C MET A 1 16.07 13.30 -19.20
N ASN A 2 15.86 12.17 -19.89
CA ASN A 2 14.59 11.87 -20.57
C ASN A 2 13.43 11.67 -19.58
N HIS A 3 12.70 12.72 -19.26
CA HIS A 3 11.45 12.69 -18.44
C HIS A 3 10.43 11.63 -18.92
N ASN A 4 10.49 11.24 -20.20
CA ASN A 4 9.54 10.30 -20.79
C ASN A 4 9.73 8.84 -20.36
N LYS A 5 10.96 8.40 -20.05
CA LYS A 5 11.19 6.98 -19.69
C LYS A 5 10.55 6.57 -18.37
N PHE A 6 10.46 7.50 -17.43
CA PHE A 6 9.92 7.23 -16.10
C PHE A 6 8.38 7.33 -16.05
N LYS A 7 7.78 8.09 -16.96
CA LYS A 7 6.33 8.20 -17.06
C LYS A 7 5.64 6.84 -17.29
N TYR A 8 6.28 5.92 -18.02
CA TYR A 8 5.74 4.57 -18.23
C TYR A 8 5.71 3.74 -16.94
N VAL A 9 6.71 3.87 -16.06
CA VAL A 9 6.75 3.17 -14.77
C VAL A 9 5.58 3.66 -13.90
N GLY A 10 5.36 4.98 -13.83
CA GLY A 10 4.24 5.56 -13.11
C GLY A 10 2.89 5.08 -13.65
N VAL A 11 2.71 5.03 -14.97
CA VAL A 11 1.47 4.52 -15.59
C VAL A 11 1.25 3.04 -15.25
N ILE A 12 2.28 2.19 -15.35
CA ILE A 12 2.16 0.77 -15.00
C ILE A 12 1.83 0.61 -13.51
N HIS A 13 2.48 1.36 -12.64
CA HIS A 13 2.20 1.34 -11.20
C HIS A 13 0.77 1.79 -10.90
N LEU A 14 0.33 2.89 -11.53
CA LEU A 14 -1.03 3.38 -11.42
C LEU A 14 -2.08 2.35 -11.89
N CYS A 15 -1.86 1.72 -13.05
CA CYS A 15 -2.74 0.66 -13.55
C CYS A 15 -2.79 -0.52 -12.59
N GLY A 16 -1.65 -0.98 -12.08
CA GLY A 16 -1.60 -2.05 -11.07
C GLY A 16 -2.39 -1.70 -9.82
N MET A 17 -2.23 -0.49 -9.32
CA MET A 17 -2.94 0.03 -8.16
C MET A 17 -4.46 0.08 -8.39
N ILE A 18 -4.92 0.56 -9.55
CA ILE A 18 -6.34 0.59 -9.90
C ILE A 18 -6.91 -0.83 -9.98
N ILE A 19 -6.24 -1.74 -10.70
CA ILE A 19 -6.69 -3.14 -10.83
C ILE A 19 -6.82 -3.78 -9.45
N GLU A 20 -5.84 -3.60 -8.58
CA GLU A 20 -5.86 -4.13 -7.23
C GLU A 20 -7.01 -3.55 -6.39
N ASN A 21 -7.30 -2.26 -6.54
CA ASN A 21 -8.36 -1.60 -5.79
C ASN A 21 -9.77 -2.01 -6.23
N ILE A 22 -9.95 -2.39 -7.48
CA ILE A 22 -11.25 -2.81 -8.02
C ILE A 22 -11.44 -4.33 -8.10
N TYR A 23 -10.41 -5.11 -7.79
CA TYR A 23 -10.39 -6.57 -7.92
C TYR A 23 -11.62 -7.25 -7.28
N GLY A 24 -11.93 -6.90 -6.03
CA GLY A 24 -13.05 -7.51 -5.30
C GLY A 24 -14.42 -7.25 -5.91
N PHE A 25 -14.57 -6.18 -6.70
CA PHE A 25 -15.84 -5.82 -7.34
C PHE A 25 -16.02 -6.47 -8.71
N ILE A 26 -14.93 -6.69 -9.45
CA ILE A 26 -14.99 -7.11 -10.86
C ILE A 26 -14.78 -8.62 -10.98
N ILE A 27 -13.84 -9.17 -10.22
CA ILE A 27 -13.50 -10.59 -10.32
C ILE A 27 -14.43 -11.41 -9.43
N GLY A 28 -15.04 -12.45 -10.00
CA GLY A 28 -15.82 -13.44 -9.25
C GLY A 28 -14.94 -14.26 -8.30
N LYS A 29 -15.60 -15.07 -7.44
CA LYS A 29 -14.90 -15.92 -6.47
C LYS A 29 -13.88 -16.82 -7.16
N ASN A 30 -12.62 -16.70 -6.75
CA ASN A 30 -11.53 -17.59 -7.13
C ASN A 30 -10.57 -17.74 -5.94
N THR A 31 -10.60 -18.89 -5.30
CA THR A 31 -9.89 -19.11 -4.03
C THR A 31 -8.40 -18.83 -4.12
N LEU A 32 -7.73 -19.22 -5.21
CA LEU A 32 -6.30 -18.97 -5.38
C LEU A 32 -6.00 -17.48 -5.58
N PHE A 33 -6.68 -16.83 -6.53
CA PHE A 33 -6.45 -15.42 -6.81
C PHE A 33 -6.90 -14.53 -5.66
N ASP A 34 -7.96 -14.91 -4.95
CA ASP A 34 -8.42 -14.18 -3.76
C ASP A 34 -7.40 -14.26 -2.61
N LYS A 35 -6.79 -15.43 -2.38
CA LYS A 35 -5.67 -15.55 -1.42
C LYS A 35 -4.48 -14.69 -1.83
N LEU A 36 -4.06 -14.75 -3.09
CA LEU A 36 -2.95 -13.94 -3.61
C LEU A 36 -3.25 -12.44 -3.46
N TYR A 37 -4.49 -12.04 -3.71
CA TYR A 37 -4.92 -10.66 -3.53
C TYR A 37 -4.82 -10.18 -2.06
N ILE A 38 -5.29 -10.98 -1.10
CA ILE A 38 -5.14 -10.65 0.32
C ILE A 38 -3.66 -10.64 0.75
N ILE A 39 -2.86 -11.56 0.23
CA ILE A 39 -1.40 -11.57 0.47
C ILE A 39 -0.77 -10.27 -0.04
N SER A 40 -1.13 -9.81 -1.25
CA SER A 40 -0.61 -8.55 -1.79
C SER A 40 -1.00 -7.36 -0.91
N PHE A 41 -2.24 -7.31 -0.46
CA PHE A 41 -2.73 -6.26 0.44
C PHE A 41 -1.91 -6.17 1.75
N VAL A 42 -1.62 -7.30 2.37
CA VAL A 42 -0.82 -7.34 3.62
C VAL A 42 0.66 -7.06 3.34
N SER A 43 1.17 -7.50 2.20
CA SER A 43 2.59 -7.34 1.83
C SER A 43 2.99 -5.89 1.59
N ILE A 44 2.07 -5.03 1.14
CA ILE A 44 2.36 -3.61 0.87
C ILE A 44 2.81 -2.88 2.13
N PRO A 45 2.01 -2.79 3.22
CA PRO A 45 2.45 -2.12 4.45
C PRO A 45 3.67 -2.82 5.06
N LEU A 46 3.82 -4.15 4.91
CA LEU A 46 5.02 -4.87 5.35
C LEU A 46 6.26 -4.40 4.58
N SER A 47 6.15 -4.22 3.26
CA SER A 47 7.24 -3.71 2.43
C SER A 47 7.65 -2.29 2.83
N TRP A 48 6.68 -1.43 3.18
CA TRP A 48 6.97 -0.07 3.65
C TRP A 48 7.73 -0.09 4.97
N LEU A 49 7.37 -0.95 5.93
CA LEU A 49 8.13 -1.12 7.17
C LEU A 49 9.59 -1.48 6.91
N LEU A 50 9.84 -2.37 5.95
CA LEU A 50 11.19 -2.81 5.57
C LEU A 50 11.95 -1.72 4.80
N CYS A 51 11.23 -0.88 4.04
CA CYS A 51 11.78 0.18 3.20
C CYS A 51 11.68 1.58 3.82
N LYS A 52 11.74 1.71 5.14
CA LYS A 52 11.68 2.99 5.87
C LYS A 52 10.46 3.83 5.48
N ASP A 53 9.32 3.19 5.42
CA ASP A 53 8.02 3.80 5.08
C ASP A 53 7.86 4.22 3.60
N GLU A 54 8.82 3.88 2.75
CA GLU A 54 8.83 4.30 1.35
C GLU A 54 8.44 3.17 0.39
N CYS A 55 7.70 3.51 -0.65
CA CYS A 55 7.46 2.59 -1.77
C CYS A 55 8.77 2.33 -2.52
N ILE A 56 9.14 1.06 -2.68
CA ILE A 56 10.40 0.68 -3.34
C ILE A 56 10.49 1.16 -4.80
N ILE A 57 9.36 1.24 -5.50
CA ILE A 57 9.28 1.75 -6.88
C ILE A 57 9.59 3.25 -6.87
N SER A 58 8.92 4.02 -6.01
CA SER A 58 9.17 5.45 -5.88
C SER A 58 10.60 5.75 -5.44
N TYR A 59 11.16 4.94 -4.52
CA TYR A 59 12.57 5.04 -4.15
C TYR A 59 13.50 4.85 -5.36
N ALA A 60 13.28 3.80 -6.14
CA ALA A 60 14.10 3.54 -7.33
C ALA A 60 14.06 4.71 -8.31
N MET A 61 12.87 5.29 -8.52
CA MET A 61 12.70 6.47 -9.39
C MET A 61 13.46 7.69 -8.87
N LYS A 62 13.29 8.03 -7.60
CA LYS A 62 13.98 9.15 -6.95
C LYS A 62 15.49 8.95 -6.96
N LYS A 63 15.96 7.72 -6.75
CA LYS A 63 17.37 7.38 -6.78
C LYS A 63 17.98 7.53 -8.17
N LEU A 64 17.23 7.20 -9.22
CA LEU A 64 17.65 7.39 -10.62
C LEU A 64 17.71 8.88 -11.01
N GLU A 65 16.83 9.71 -10.45
CA GLU A 65 16.84 11.16 -10.66
C GLU A 65 17.93 11.85 -9.84
N ASN A 66 18.10 11.45 -8.60
CA ASN A 66 19.08 11.99 -7.67
C ASN A 66 19.91 10.87 -7.03
N HIS A 67 21.12 10.67 -7.51
CA HIS A 67 22.03 9.63 -6.99
C HIS A 67 22.34 9.77 -5.50
N ASN A 68 22.17 10.96 -4.91
CA ASN A 68 22.38 11.20 -3.48
C ASN A 68 21.15 10.89 -2.62
N TYR A 69 19.98 10.63 -3.25
CA TYR A 69 18.76 10.30 -2.53
C TYR A 69 18.93 9.04 -1.65
N LYS A 70 18.45 9.12 -0.43
CA LYS A 70 18.52 8.01 0.53
C LYS A 70 17.10 7.47 0.81
N LEU A 71 17.00 6.17 1.00
CA LEU A 71 15.74 5.51 1.32
C LEU A 71 15.15 6.10 2.62
N GLY A 72 13.89 6.56 2.53
CA GLY A 72 13.14 7.14 3.63
C GLY A 72 13.32 8.65 3.83
N ASP A 73 14.00 9.36 2.93
CA ASP A 73 14.12 10.82 3.02
C ASP A 73 12.75 11.52 2.80
N GLU A 74 11.96 11.05 1.84
CA GLU A 74 10.64 11.59 1.50
C GLU A 74 9.62 10.46 1.23
N PRO A 75 9.26 9.66 2.23
CA PRO A 75 8.43 8.45 2.03
C PRO A 75 7.01 8.76 1.55
N GLU A 76 6.48 9.95 1.88
CA GLU A 76 5.16 10.40 1.47
C GLU A 76 5.07 10.82 0.00
N ASN A 77 6.19 11.08 -0.64
CA ASN A 77 6.24 11.49 -2.03
C ASN A 77 6.31 10.27 -2.95
N VAL A 78 5.16 9.82 -3.44
CA VAL A 78 5.04 8.75 -4.45
C VAL A 78 5.16 9.38 -5.83
N LYS A 79 6.35 9.88 -6.14
CA LYS A 79 6.64 10.76 -7.27
C LYS A 79 6.24 10.19 -8.62
N ASP A 80 6.46 8.89 -8.83
CA ASP A 80 6.10 8.20 -10.06
C ASP A 80 4.60 8.26 -10.39
N ILE A 81 3.74 8.30 -9.35
CA ILE A 81 2.29 8.44 -9.50
C ILE A 81 1.88 9.92 -9.45
N SER A 82 2.39 10.68 -8.47
CA SER A 82 1.99 12.10 -8.31
C SER A 82 2.30 12.94 -9.54
N ASP A 83 3.40 12.68 -10.23
CA ASP A 83 3.80 13.37 -11.46
C ASP A 83 2.86 13.11 -12.66
N LEU A 84 1.92 12.15 -12.55
CA LEU A 84 0.89 11.91 -13.55
C LEU A 84 -0.30 12.86 -13.42
N PHE A 85 -0.44 13.55 -12.29
CA PHE A 85 -1.56 14.46 -12.00
C PHE A 85 -1.17 15.91 -12.26
N SER A 86 -2.13 16.71 -12.74
CA SER A 86 -1.91 18.11 -13.06
C SER A 86 -1.70 18.99 -11.82
N ASN A 87 -2.23 18.57 -10.68
CA ASN A 87 -2.07 19.28 -9.40
C ASN A 87 -2.26 18.34 -8.20
N GLU A 88 -1.75 18.77 -7.06
CA GLU A 88 -1.78 18.01 -5.80
C GLU A 88 -3.21 17.68 -5.32
N HIS A 89 -4.18 18.55 -5.59
CA HIS A 89 -5.57 18.34 -5.18
C HIS A 89 -6.22 17.15 -5.93
N GLN A 90 -5.97 17.04 -7.24
CA GLN A 90 -6.43 15.91 -8.04
C GLN A 90 -5.79 14.60 -7.57
N TYR A 91 -4.47 14.62 -7.31
CA TYR A 91 -3.76 13.48 -6.75
C TYR A 91 -4.34 13.07 -5.38
N PHE A 92 -4.60 14.02 -4.50
CA PHE A 92 -5.17 13.79 -3.18
C PHE A 92 -6.56 13.13 -3.25
N ILE A 93 -7.46 13.66 -4.08
CA ILE A 93 -8.81 13.08 -4.28
C ILE A 93 -8.69 11.65 -4.81
N PHE A 94 -7.89 11.46 -5.86
CA PHE A 94 -7.64 10.16 -6.45
C PHE A 94 -7.14 9.16 -5.41
N TYR A 95 -6.14 9.55 -4.62
CA TYR A 95 -5.51 8.70 -3.62
C TYR A 95 -6.49 8.25 -2.52
N ASN A 96 -7.33 9.17 -2.02
CA ASN A 96 -8.33 8.83 -1.00
C ASN A 96 -9.42 7.89 -1.54
N ILE A 97 -9.92 8.14 -2.76
CA ILE A 97 -10.90 7.27 -3.41
C ILE A 97 -10.30 5.86 -3.60
N ASN A 98 -9.07 5.76 -4.08
CA ASN A 98 -8.41 4.47 -4.27
C ASN A 98 -8.20 3.72 -2.96
N THR A 99 -7.81 4.40 -1.89
CA THR A 99 -7.68 3.80 -0.55
C THR A 99 -9.01 3.24 -0.06
N LEU A 100 -10.10 3.98 -0.22
CA LEU A 100 -11.44 3.51 0.15
C LEU A 100 -11.86 2.28 -0.67
N LEU A 101 -11.70 2.34 -2.00
CA LEU A 101 -12.01 1.22 -2.88
C LEU A 101 -11.20 -0.02 -2.52
N ARG A 102 -9.92 0.13 -2.19
CA ARG A 102 -9.06 -0.95 -1.74
C ARG A 102 -9.60 -1.64 -0.51
N ILE A 103 -9.96 -0.88 0.53
CA ILE A 103 -10.51 -1.43 1.77
C ILE A 103 -11.82 -2.17 1.50
N LEU A 104 -12.73 -1.60 0.73
CA LEU A 104 -13.99 -2.25 0.37
C LEU A 104 -13.75 -3.54 -0.44
N SER A 105 -12.85 -3.49 -1.42
CA SER A 105 -12.46 -4.65 -2.23
C SER A 105 -11.90 -5.79 -1.37
N VAL A 106 -11.01 -5.47 -0.44
CA VAL A 106 -10.42 -6.44 0.50
C VAL A 106 -11.48 -7.08 1.40
N PHE A 107 -12.46 -6.30 1.90
CA PHE A 107 -13.56 -6.85 2.68
C PHE A 107 -14.42 -7.83 1.87
N ILE A 108 -14.74 -7.49 0.61
CA ILE A 108 -15.50 -8.37 -0.29
C ILE A 108 -14.74 -9.69 -0.48
N VAL A 109 -13.44 -9.61 -0.77
CA VAL A 109 -12.61 -10.80 -1.01
C VAL A 109 -12.46 -11.63 0.26
N ASN A 110 -12.23 -11.01 1.41
CA ASN A 110 -12.15 -11.74 2.67
C ASN A 110 -13.43 -12.50 2.96
N LYS A 111 -14.58 -11.84 2.83
CA LYS A 111 -15.90 -12.47 3.09
C LYS A 111 -16.21 -13.62 2.16
N ARG A 112 -15.77 -13.57 0.89
CA ARG A 112 -16.12 -14.60 -0.11
C ARG A 112 -15.17 -15.80 -0.14
N SER A 113 -13.91 -15.64 0.30
CA SER A 113 -12.88 -16.67 0.05
C SER A 113 -11.94 -16.94 1.20
N THR A 114 -11.39 -15.94 1.87
CA THR A 114 -10.34 -16.15 2.88
C THR A 114 -10.91 -16.35 4.27
N ASN A 115 -12.07 -15.78 4.57
CA ASN A 115 -12.78 -15.88 5.85
C ASN A 115 -11.87 -15.68 7.08
N ILE A 116 -10.86 -14.80 6.97
CA ILE A 116 -10.03 -14.44 8.11
C ILE A 116 -10.96 -13.85 9.16
N ASP A 117 -10.82 -14.31 10.40
CA ASP A 117 -11.63 -13.83 11.50
C ASP A 117 -11.60 -12.29 11.59
N ASN A 118 -12.78 -11.69 11.78
CA ASN A 118 -12.93 -10.26 11.85
C ASN A 118 -12.10 -9.63 12.98
N PHE A 119 -11.87 -10.38 14.06
CA PHE A 119 -11.02 -9.94 15.16
C PHE A 119 -9.57 -9.74 14.74
N ILE A 120 -9.10 -10.47 13.72
CA ILE A 120 -7.76 -10.32 13.13
C ILE A 120 -7.82 -9.36 11.95
N PHE A 121 -8.81 -9.50 11.09
CA PHE A 121 -8.87 -8.80 9.80
C PHE A 121 -9.18 -7.31 9.93
N ILE A 122 -10.16 -6.93 10.77
CA ILE A 122 -10.52 -5.51 10.95
C ILE A 122 -9.35 -4.68 11.50
N PRO A 123 -8.65 -5.10 12.57
CA PRO A 123 -7.47 -4.39 13.01
C PRO A 123 -6.37 -4.26 11.95
N ALA A 124 -6.17 -5.28 11.07
CA ALA A 124 -5.21 -5.16 9.96
C ALA A 124 -5.60 -4.04 8.99
N CYS A 125 -6.88 -3.94 8.65
CA CYS A 125 -7.39 -2.85 7.82
C CYS A 125 -7.24 -1.48 8.49
N VAL A 126 -7.52 -1.38 9.79
CA VAL A 126 -7.35 -0.15 10.58
C VAL A 126 -5.88 0.26 10.64
N LEU A 127 -4.97 -0.68 10.88
CA LEU A 127 -3.53 -0.41 10.87
C LEU A 127 -3.05 0.05 9.49
N TYR A 128 -3.54 -0.57 8.42
CA TYR A 128 -3.26 -0.14 7.07
C TYR A 128 -3.70 1.31 6.82
N LEU A 129 -4.94 1.64 7.19
CA LEU A 129 -5.47 3.00 7.06
C LEU A 129 -4.69 4.00 7.91
N TYR A 130 -4.43 3.66 9.17
CA TYR A 130 -3.66 4.51 10.07
C TYR A 130 -2.26 4.80 9.51
N TYR A 131 -1.56 3.76 9.07
CA TYR A 131 -0.23 3.89 8.50
C TYR A 131 -0.22 4.76 7.24
N ASN A 132 -1.14 4.49 6.34
CA ASN A 132 -1.33 5.24 5.12
C ASN A 132 -1.65 6.72 5.39
N PHE A 133 -2.53 6.98 6.37
CA PHE A 133 -2.93 8.32 6.76
C PHE A 133 -1.77 9.09 7.42
N ASP A 134 -1.02 8.44 8.30
CA ASP A 134 0.13 9.04 8.97
C ASP A 134 1.23 9.46 7.98
N ILE A 135 1.50 8.64 6.95
CA ILE A 135 2.43 9.01 5.87
C ILE A 135 1.88 10.18 5.06
N THR A 136 0.67 10.04 4.54
CA THR A 136 0.06 10.99 3.60
C THR A 136 -0.05 12.40 4.19
N TYR A 137 -0.45 12.49 5.46
CA TYR A 137 -0.64 13.78 6.13
C TYR A 137 0.55 14.23 6.99
N LYS A 138 1.68 13.50 6.93
CA LYS A 138 2.92 13.84 7.67
C LYS A 138 2.70 14.04 9.18
N LEU A 139 1.80 13.26 9.79
CA LEU A 139 1.42 13.43 11.20
C LEU A 139 2.54 13.02 12.17
N ASN A 140 3.45 12.16 11.70
CA ASN A 140 4.62 11.67 12.44
C ASN A 140 4.30 10.93 13.75
N TYR A 141 3.07 10.42 13.91
CA TYR A 141 2.67 9.69 15.12
C TYR A 141 3.48 8.41 15.32
N ARG A 142 3.73 7.64 14.25
CA ARG A 142 4.53 6.42 14.30
C ARG A 142 6.00 6.70 14.67
N LYS A 143 6.56 7.85 14.31
CA LYS A 143 7.93 8.24 14.73
C LYS A 143 8.05 8.43 16.24
N LYS A 144 6.98 8.90 16.89
CA LYS A 144 6.93 9.07 18.36
C LYS A 144 6.86 7.72 19.07
N LEU A 145 6.28 6.71 18.43
CA LEU A 145 6.11 5.36 18.96
C LEU A 145 7.20 4.39 18.48
N PHE A 146 8.15 4.86 17.67
CA PHE A 146 9.28 4.04 17.22
C PHE A 146 10.17 3.61 18.41
N PRO A 147 10.67 2.34 18.48
CA PRO A 147 10.42 1.25 17.52
C PRO A 147 9.19 0.38 17.82
N TYR A 148 8.50 0.61 18.94
CA TYR A 148 7.44 -0.28 19.43
C TYR A 148 6.30 -0.43 18.41
N PHE A 149 5.88 0.66 17.80
CA PHE A 149 4.80 0.63 16.81
C PHE A 149 5.16 -0.28 15.61
N GLN A 150 6.38 -0.16 15.09
CA GLN A 150 6.84 -0.98 13.95
C GLN A 150 6.92 -2.46 14.33
N ILE A 151 7.40 -2.77 15.52
CA ILE A 151 7.49 -4.16 16.02
C ILE A 151 6.09 -4.75 16.13
N ILE A 152 5.15 -4.07 16.78
CA ILE A 152 3.78 -4.55 16.96
C ILE A 152 3.11 -4.72 15.58
N LEU A 153 3.24 -3.74 14.69
CA LEU A 153 2.66 -3.79 13.36
C LEU A 153 3.25 -4.95 12.54
N PHE A 154 4.57 -5.17 12.60
CA PHE A 154 5.23 -6.29 11.95
C PHE A 154 4.67 -7.64 12.41
N PHE A 155 4.63 -7.89 13.72
CA PHE A 155 4.09 -9.15 14.25
C PHE A 155 2.62 -9.33 13.88
N TYR A 156 1.84 -8.27 13.91
CA TYR A 156 0.43 -8.32 13.55
C TYR A 156 0.24 -8.67 12.06
N LEU A 157 0.93 -7.98 11.16
CA LEU A 157 0.87 -8.27 9.73
C LEU A 157 1.41 -9.67 9.40
N PHE A 158 2.47 -10.10 10.09
CA PHE A 158 2.99 -11.45 9.96
C PHE A 158 1.97 -12.51 10.38
N THR A 159 1.23 -12.28 11.48
CA THR A 159 0.15 -13.17 11.91
C THR A 159 -0.95 -13.29 10.87
N VAL A 160 -1.37 -12.17 10.28
CA VAL A 160 -2.39 -12.18 9.19
C VAL A 160 -1.85 -12.94 7.99
N PHE A 161 -0.61 -12.69 7.59
CA PHE A 161 0.05 -13.37 6.47
C PHE A 161 0.13 -14.89 6.70
N TYR A 162 0.54 -15.31 7.90
CA TYR A 162 0.60 -16.71 8.27
C TYR A 162 -0.78 -17.39 8.20
N ASN A 163 -1.84 -16.74 8.72
CA ASN A 163 -3.20 -17.28 8.65
C ASN A 163 -3.67 -17.49 7.20
N ILE A 164 -3.34 -16.57 6.27
CA ILE A 164 -3.71 -16.70 4.86
C ILE A 164 -3.00 -17.90 4.20
N LEU A 165 -1.76 -18.18 4.58
CA LEU A 165 -0.98 -19.27 4.00
C LEU A 165 -1.36 -20.64 4.54
N VAL A 166 -1.74 -20.72 5.81
CA VAL A 166 -2.03 -22.01 6.50
C VAL A 166 -3.47 -22.46 6.28
N TYR A 167 -4.41 -21.53 6.18
CA TYR A 167 -5.85 -21.79 5.99
C TYR A 167 -6.32 -21.43 4.57
#